data_10a55e47db87984816178cb274bd16cc
#
_entry.id   10a55e47db87984816178cb274bd16cc
#
_cell.length_a   1.000
_cell.length_b   1.000
_cell.length_c   1.000
_cell.angle_alpha   90.00
_cell.angle_beta   90.00
_cell.angle_gamma   90.00
#
_symmetry.space_group_name_H-M   'P 1'
#
loop_
_entity.id
_entity.type
_entity.pdbx_description
1 polymer ?
#
loop_
_entity_poly.entity_id
_entity_poly.type
_entity_poly.pdbx_seq_one_letter_code
_entity_poly.pdbx_strand_id
1 'polypeptide(L)'
;MTIISTARSRRRERILRAVAVIAVIAMIATLAGLGMLWMRIRDTNGSGGIPATGTRSRTTTLAGDLSKSSAPAPDMTPASRVRRAVAAMSMEERVGQLVMASLSAGTDPSSLEDAIRNRHVGSVLIIGNWTNGTAGVRQATDALQSYAPANNKLLMTTDQEGGQVQHLTGAGFSTMPSATQQGGMGADQLRQSAAVWGGQLAQAGINVDLAPVVDTVTVPRASNAPIGALDRDFGLDAAGNASHATAFIQGMRDAGVQTSIKHYPGLGSVTGNTDFTADGILDTTTMLDGDTINAFGTVITDAQPGMVMMALATYQAIDPSTPAAFSPTIIDGYLRARQGYQGVVTSDSLSAAALGGFQPSELGVRLVEAGGDLACIGAPDYVMPILDGLNAKAASDEAFAAKVTRSAERVLTLKYQMGLAG
;
A
#
# COMPACT_ATOMS: atom_id res chain seq x y z
N MET A 1 5.16 -42.04 37.29
CA MET A 1 4.00 -42.25 36.39
C MET A 1 3.40 -40.95 35.87
N THR A 2 4.17 -39.85 35.80
CA THR A 2 3.65 -38.48 35.53
C THR A 2 4.14 -37.82 34.21
N ILE A 3 4.99 -38.50 33.43
CA ILE A 3 5.59 -37.88 32.21
C ILE A 3 4.85 -38.29 30.91
N ILE A 4 4.00 -39.31 30.95
CA ILE A 4 3.29 -39.79 29.73
C ILE A 4 1.99 -39.01 29.47
N SER A 5 1.46 -38.27 30.47
CA SER A 5 0.22 -37.48 30.36
C SER A 5 0.39 -36.19 29.54
N THR A 6 1.55 -35.55 29.62
CA THR A 6 1.79 -34.24 28.97
C THR A 6 2.04 -34.33 27.45
N ALA A 7 2.60 -35.45 26.98
CA ALA A 7 2.83 -35.62 25.54
C ALA A 7 1.55 -35.94 24.75
N ARG A 8 0.58 -36.65 25.37
CA ARG A 8 -0.73 -36.92 24.74
C ARG A 8 -1.62 -35.66 24.68
N SER A 9 -1.54 -34.79 25.69
CA SER A 9 -2.26 -33.50 25.71
C SER A 9 -1.76 -32.58 24.57
N ARG A 10 -0.46 -32.39 24.43
CA ARG A 10 0.14 -31.54 23.40
C ARG A 10 -0.11 -32.07 21.97
N ARG A 11 -0.20 -33.40 21.79
CA ARG A 11 -0.55 -33.98 20.47
C ARG A 11 -2.03 -33.75 20.14
N ARG A 12 -2.94 -33.82 21.11
CA ARG A 12 -4.37 -33.50 20.92
C ARG A 12 -4.59 -32.04 20.58
N GLU A 13 -3.89 -31.12 21.25
CA GLU A 13 -3.97 -29.69 20.93
C GLU A 13 -3.45 -29.34 19.53
N ARG A 14 -2.35 -29.97 19.10
CA ARG A 14 -1.85 -29.80 17.72
C ARG A 14 -2.81 -30.32 16.66
N ILE A 15 -3.47 -31.46 16.92
CA ILE A 15 -4.49 -32.02 16.03
C ILE A 15 -5.75 -31.14 16.02
N LEU A 16 -6.18 -30.60 17.15
CA LEU A 16 -7.32 -29.68 17.22
C LEU A 16 -7.05 -28.34 16.52
N ARG A 17 -5.85 -27.81 16.62
CA ARG A 17 -5.44 -26.62 15.88
C ARG A 17 -5.35 -26.86 14.36
N ALA A 18 -4.83 -28.02 13.94
CA ALA A 18 -4.79 -28.41 12.52
C ALA A 18 -6.20 -28.63 11.95
N VAL A 19 -7.12 -29.21 12.71
CA VAL A 19 -8.52 -29.42 12.31
C VAL A 19 -9.27 -28.09 12.26
N ALA A 20 -9.00 -27.14 13.17
CA ALA A 20 -9.59 -25.80 13.14
C ALA A 20 -9.16 -25.00 11.90
N VAL A 21 -7.89 -25.09 11.50
CA VAL A 21 -7.38 -24.45 10.28
C VAL A 21 -8.00 -25.06 9.02
N ILE A 22 -8.17 -26.39 8.98
CA ILE A 22 -8.83 -27.09 7.85
C ILE A 22 -10.33 -26.76 7.80
N ALA A 23 -10.99 -26.57 8.93
CA ALA A 23 -12.41 -26.19 9.00
C ALA A 23 -12.66 -24.76 8.53
N VAL A 24 -11.75 -23.83 8.80
CA VAL A 24 -11.81 -22.44 8.29
C VAL A 24 -11.60 -22.40 6.79
N ILE A 25 -10.68 -23.20 6.26
CA ILE A 25 -10.45 -23.34 4.81
C ILE A 25 -11.66 -23.98 4.10
N ALA A 26 -12.31 -24.95 4.71
CA ALA A 26 -13.48 -25.63 4.16
C ALA A 26 -14.76 -24.74 4.21
N MET A 27 -14.90 -23.87 5.22
CA MET A 27 -16.03 -22.94 5.33
C MET A 27 -15.98 -21.81 4.30
N ILE A 28 -14.79 -21.42 3.87
CA ILE A 28 -14.59 -20.44 2.78
C ILE A 28 -14.93 -21.05 1.41
N ALA A 29 -14.75 -22.36 1.23
CA ALA A 29 -15.04 -23.04 -0.04
C ALA A 29 -16.53 -23.35 -0.26
N THR A 30 -17.35 -23.45 0.79
CA THR A 30 -18.78 -23.80 0.69
C THR A 30 -19.71 -22.60 0.49
N LEU A 31 -19.26 -21.37 0.72
CA LEU A 31 -20.02 -20.15 0.44
C LEU A 31 -19.93 -19.67 -1.02
N ALA A 32 -19.01 -20.22 -1.80
CA ALA A 32 -18.85 -19.88 -3.23
C ALA A 32 -19.76 -20.69 -4.19
N GLY A 33 -20.51 -21.66 -3.71
CA GLY A 33 -21.28 -22.63 -4.53
C GLY A 33 -22.76 -22.30 -4.79
N LEU A 34 -23.34 -21.26 -4.21
CA LEU A 34 -24.80 -21.04 -4.24
C LEU A 34 -25.28 -19.79 -5.00
N GLY A 35 -24.39 -19.13 -5.75
CA GLY A 35 -24.71 -17.89 -6.48
C GLY A 35 -25.02 -18.01 -7.98
N MET A 36 -25.01 -19.21 -8.58
CA MET A 36 -25.22 -19.36 -10.03
C MET A 36 -26.57 -19.98 -10.37
N LEU A 37 -27.65 -19.26 -10.18
CA LEU A 37 -28.89 -19.56 -10.93
C LEU A 37 -29.90 -18.40 -10.77
N TRP A 38 -29.78 -17.35 -11.57
CA TRP A 38 -30.87 -16.41 -11.94
C TRP A 38 -30.30 -15.24 -12.72
N MET A 39 -30.31 -15.32 -14.02
CA MET A 39 -30.74 -14.24 -14.94
C MET A 39 -30.45 -14.61 -16.39
N ARG A 40 -31.47 -15.09 -17.03
CA ARG A 40 -31.67 -14.94 -18.49
C ARG A 40 -32.93 -14.11 -18.69
N ILE A 41 -32.91 -13.34 -19.79
CA ILE A 41 -34.02 -12.67 -20.48
C ILE A 41 -34.16 -11.16 -20.21
N ARG A 42 -33.68 -10.31 -21.15
CA ARG A 42 -34.50 -9.71 -22.21
C ARG A 42 -33.68 -8.73 -23.07
N ASP A 43 -33.60 -9.05 -24.34
CA ASP A 43 -33.35 -8.11 -25.44
C ASP A 43 -34.62 -7.25 -25.71
N THR A 44 -34.45 -6.03 -26.20
CA THR A 44 -34.89 -5.59 -27.53
C THR A 44 -34.92 -4.07 -27.69
N ASN A 45 -34.21 -3.60 -28.74
CA ASN A 45 -34.61 -2.62 -29.77
C ASN A 45 -34.90 -1.13 -29.44
N GLY A 46 -34.21 -0.30 -30.23
CA GLY A 46 -34.89 0.82 -30.87
C GLY A 46 -33.98 2.00 -31.28
N SER A 47 -33.62 1.95 -32.49
CA SER A 47 -33.07 2.89 -33.47
C SER A 47 -33.61 4.34 -33.45
N GLY A 48 -32.76 5.29 -33.87
CA GLY A 48 -33.20 6.28 -34.85
C GLY A 48 -32.87 7.74 -34.56
N GLY A 49 -32.06 8.38 -35.40
CA GLY A 49 -32.36 9.71 -35.86
C GLY A 49 -31.31 10.83 -35.66
N ILE A 50 -30.53 11.06 -36.72
CA ILE A 50 -29.81 12.33 -37.06
C ILE A 50 -30.70 13.02 -38.13
N PRO A 51 -30.55 14.29 -38.55
CA PRO A 51 -29.66 15.45 -38.27
C PRO A 51 -30.36 16.82 -38.29
N ALA A 52 -29.65 17.92 -38.20
CA ALA A 52 -29.51 19.07 -39.12
C ALA A 52 -29.29 20.41 -38.44
N THR A 53 -28.15 21.01 -38.71
CA THR A 53 -27.87 22.27 -39.43
C THR A 53 -28.61 23.58 -39.02
N GLY A 54 -27.80 24.61 -38.87
CA GLY A 54 -28.16 26.00 -39.14
C GLY A 54 -27.63 26.97 -38.09
N THR A 55 -26.81 27.84 -38.29
CA THR A 55 -26.53 28.96 -39.15
C THR A 55 -25.86 30.09 -38.33
N ARG A 56 -24.86 30.67 -38.87
CA ARG A 56 -24.08 31.84 -38.39
C ARG A 56 -24.97 33.09 -38.15
N SER A 57 -24.66 33.85 -37.11
CA SER A 57 -24.79 35.31 -37.21
C SER A 57 -23.61 35.99 -36.49
N ARG A 58 -22.86 36.74 -37.23
CA ARG A 58 -21.88 37.74 -36.75
C ARG A 58 -22.63 38.98 -36.26
N THR A 59 -22.24 39.44 -35.09
CA THR A 59 -22.45 40.89 -34.78
C THR A 59 -21.14 41.37 -34.15
N THR A 60 -20.53 42.28 -34.86
CA THR A 60 -19.38 43.10 -34.49
C THR A 60 -19.88 44.25 -33.62
N THR A 61 -19.30 44.47 -32.46
CA THR A 61 -19.32 45.78 -31.84
C THR A 61 -18.02 46.04 -31.04
N LEU A 62 -17.48 47.17 -31.32
CA LEU A 62 -16.30 47.94 -30.99
C LEU A 62 -15.79 47.88 -29.55
N ALA A 63 -14.47 47.73 -29.46
CA ALA A 63 -13.46 48.49 -28.71
C ALA A 63 -13.84 49.09 -27.35
N GLY A 64 -13.26 48.54 -26.34
CA GLY A 64 -12.96 49.16 -25.06
C GLY A 64 -11.62 48.64 -24.59
N ASP A 65 -10.58 49.41 -24.87
CA ASP A 65 -9.20 49.16 -24.45
C ASP A 65 -9.10 49.33 -22.94
N LEU A 66 -8.96 48.25 -22.20
CA LEU A 66 -8.43 48.21 -20.86
C LEU A 66 -7.33 47.17 -20.83
N SER A 67 -6.16 47.53 -21.27
CA SER A 67 -4.92 46.80 -21.03
C SER A 67 -4.65 46.72 -19.52
N LYS A 68 -5.30 45.77 -18.85
CA LYS A 68 -4.76 45.22 -17.59
C LYS A 68 -3.62 44.31 -18.00
N SER A 69 -2.39 44.81 -17.90
CA SER A 69 -1.19 44.05 -17.85
C SER A 69 -1.37 43.01 -16.77
N SER A 70 -1.83 41.81 -17.12
CA SER A 70 -1.70 40.63 -16.30
C SER A 70 -0.23 40.24 -16.38
N ALA A 71 0.54 40.61 -15.36
CA ALA A 71 1.85 39.99 -15.16
C ALA A 71 1.66 38.46 -15.26
N PRO A 72 2.52 37.76 -16.00
CA PRO A 72 2.43 36.32 -16.07
C PRO A 72 2.44 35.79 -14.65
N ALA A 73 1.49 34.91 -14.29
CA ALA A 73 1.46 34.25 -12.99
C ALA A 73 2.83 33.61 -12.76
N PRO A 74 3.47 33.77 -11.60
CA PRO A 74 4.79 33.25 -11.36
C PRO A 74 4.76 31.75 -11.62
N ASP A 75 5.70 31.28 -12.45
CA ASP A 75 5.83 29.88 -12.85
C ASP A 75 6.03 29.03 -11.58
N MET A 76 4.96 28.38 -11.11
CA MET A 76 4.97 27.70 -9.82
C MET A 76 5.73 26.38 -9.94
N THR A 77 6.76 26.20 -9.11
CA THR A 77 7.45 24.91 -9.01
C THR A 77 6.47 23.80 -8.60
N PRO A 78 6.73 22.53 -8.96
CA PRO A 78 5.89 21.41 -8.51
C PRO A 78 5.65 21.40 -6.99
N ALA A 79 6.69 21.68 -6.20
CA ALA A 79 6.59 21.74 -4.75
C ALA A 79 5.68 22.91 -4.26
N SER A 80 5.68 24.06 -4.94
CA SER A 80 4.79 25.17 -4.57
C SER A 80 3.33 24.90 -4.95
N ARG A 81 3.08 24.13 -6.01
CA ARG A 81 1.73 23.66 -6.36
C ARG A 81 1.17 22.73 -5.29
N VAL A 82 1.95 21.74 -4.87
CA VAL A 82 1.56 20.80 -3.80
C VAL A 82 1.24 21.55 -2.51
N ARG A 83 2.16 22.44 -2.03
CA ARG A 83 1.91 23.21 -0.82
C ARG A 83 0.64 24.05 -0.90
N ARG A 84 0.35 24.67 -2.06
CA ARG A 84 -0.89 25.42 -2.26
C ARG A 84 -2.12 24.52 -2.19
N ALA A 85 -2.07 23.32 -2.83
CA ALA A 85 -3.17 22.36 -2.78
C ALA A 85 -3.44 21.90 -1.36
N VAL A 86 -2.40 21.52 -0.60
CA VAL A 86 -2.54 21.12 0.81
C VAL A 86 -3.03 22.26 1.70
N ALA A 87 -2.54 23.50 1.47
CA ALA A 87 -3.00 24.67 2.22
C ALA A 87 -4.50 24.99 2.00
N ALA A 88 -5.03 24.63 0.83
CA ALA A 88 -6.46 24.78 0.52
C ALA A 88 -7.35 23.68 1.13
N MET A 89 -6.76 22.56 1.60
CA MET A 89 -7.48 21.48 2.26
C MET A 89 -7.81 21.83 3.71
N SER A 90 -8.99 21.40 4.18
CA SER A 90 -9.30 21.34 5.61
C SER A 90 -8.37 20.34 6.33
N MET A 91 -8.37 20.32 7.65
CA MET A 91 -7.59 19.33 8.41
C MET A 91 -8.13 17.91 8.20
N GLU A 92 -9.45 17.75 8.11
CA GLU A 92 -10.09 16.47 7.83
C GLU A 92 -9.68 15.92 6.45
N GLU A 93 -9.63 16.76 5.42
CA GLU A 93 -9.16 16.40 4.10
C GLU A 93 -7.69 15.97 4.12
N ARG A 94 -6.82 16.70 4.87
CA ARG A 94 -5.42 16.31 5.03
C ARG A 94 -5.28 14.96 5.75
N VAL A 95 -6.03 14.76 6.84
CA VAL A 95 -6.05 13.48 7.59
C VAL A 95 -6.50 12.33 6.69
N GLY A 96 -7.55 12.51 5.88
CA GLY A 96 -8.02 11.49 4.95
C GLY A 96 -6.94 11.04 3.95
N GLN A 97 -6.04 11.95 3.53
CA GLN A 97 -4.92 11.57 2.65
C GLN A 97 -3.89 10.65 3.32
N LEU A 98 -3.87 10.59 4.65
CA LEU A 98 -2.96 9.76 5.42
C LEU A 98 -3.50 8.35 5.70
N VAL A 99 -4.61 7.95 5.08
CA VAL A 99 -5.25 6.67 5.31
C VAL A 99 -5.38 5.88 4.00
N MET A 100 -4.97 4.62 4.05
CA MET A 100 -5.14 3.60 3.01
C MET A 100 -6.11 2.54 3.54
N ALA A 101 -7.37 2.60 3.09
CA ALA A 101 -8.41 1.65 3.46
C ALA A 101 -8.37 0.42 2.55
N SER A 102 -8.71 -0.76 3.05
CA SER A 102 -8.73 -1.98 2.24
C SER A 102 -10.09 -2.30 1.65
N LEU A 103 -10.09 -2.82 0.42
CA LEU A 103 -11.21 -3.50 -0.21
C LEU A 103 -10.86 -4.95 -0.43
N SER A 104 -11.50 -5.84 0.33
CA SER A 104 -11.30 -7.28 0.19
C SER A 104 -12.02 -7.86 -1.02
N ALA A 105 -11.46 -8.91 -1.62
CA ALA A 105 -12.10 -9.63 -2.72
C ALA A 105 -13.54 -10.05 -2.35
N GLY A 106 -14.48 -9.82 -3.28
CA GLY A 106 -15.90 -10.12 -3.07
C GLY A 106 -16.67 -9.05 -2.29
N THR A 107 -16.03 -7.99 -1.80
CA THR A 107 -16.70 -6.85 -1.19
C THR A 107 -17.09 -5.82 -2.26
N ASP A 108 -18.29 -5.27 -2.15
CA ASP A 108 -18.75 -4.22 -3.07
C ASP A 108 -17.97 -2.92 -2.84
N PRO A 109 -17.48 -2.26 -3.90
CA PRO A 109 -16.75 -0.98 -3.79
C PRO A 109 -17.53 0.12 -3.05
N SER A 110 -18.87 0.10 -3.06
CA SER A 110 -19.72 1.08 -2.34
C SER A 110 -19.52 1.04 -0.81
N SER A 111 -18.98 -0.05 -0.27
CA SER A 111 -18.62 -0.13 1.15
C SER A 111 -17.57 0.92 1.59
N LEU A 112 -16.78 1.46 0.65
CA LEU A 112 -15.81 2.52 0.90
C LEU A 112 -16.29 3.90 0.42
N GLU A 113 -17.51 4.04 -0.12
CA GLU A 113 -17.98 5.33 -0.65
C GLU A 113 -17.97 6.43 0.42
N ASP A 114 -18.50 6.16 1.63
CA ASP A 114 -18.50 7.12 2.72
C ASP A 114 -17.08 7.51 3.17
N ALA A 115 -16.20 6.52 3.32
CA ALA A 115 -14.81 6.76 3.69
C ALA A 115 -14.07 7.65 2.65
N ILE A 116 -14.35 7.47 1.36
CA ILE A 116 -13.71 8.25 0.29
C ILE A 116 -14.35 9.63 0.15
N ARG A 117 -15.70 9.71 0.05
CA ARG A 117 -16.41 10.98 -0.22
C ARG A 117 -16.43 11.91 0.97
N ASN A 118 -16.76 11.39 2.15
CA ASN A 118 -17.06 12.20 3.33
C ASN A 118 -15.91 12.25 4.34
N ARG A 119 -15.08 11.19 4.38
CA ARG A 119 -13.90 11.16 5.27
C ARG A 119 -12.58 11.35 4.51
N HIS A 120 -12.65 11.61 3.19
CA HIS A 120 -11.54 12.02 2.32
C HIS A 120 -10.37 11.02 2.24
N VAL A 121 -10.63 9.72 2.46
CA VAL A 121 -9.62 8.66 2.32
C VAL A 121 -8.97 8.74 0.95
N GLY A 122 -7.64 8.88 0.93
CA GLY A 122 -6.86 9.17 -0.26
C GLY A 122 -6.25 7.96 -0.95
N SER A 123 -6.34 6.77 -0.34
CA SER A 123 -5.70 5.55 -0.84
C SER A 123 -6.54 4.31 -0.55
N VAL A 124 -6.52 3.32 -1.45
CA VAL A 124 -7.24 2.04 -1.27
C VAL A 124 -6.30 0.89 -1.59
N LEU A 125 -6.25 -0.09 -0.68
CA LEU A 125 -5.58 -1.38 -0.84
C LEU A 125 -6.56 -2.43 -1.35
N ILE A 126 -6.33 -2.94 -2.55
CA ILE A 126 -7.06 -4.07 -3.13
C ILE A 126 -6.40 -5.36 -2.61
N ILE A 127 -7.07 -6.10 -1.73
CA ILE A 127 -6.51 -7.23 -0.99
C ILE A 127 -7.39 -8.48 -1.08
N GLY A 128 -6.80 -9.65 -0.83
CA GLY A 128 -7.46 -10.95 -0.90
C GLY A 128 -7.33 -11.59 -2.28
N ASN A 129 -8.10 -12.65 -2.53
CA ASN A 129 -7.96 -13.47 -3.73
C ASN A 129 -8.91 -12.99 -4.83
N TRP A 130 -8.51 -11.99 -5.60
CA TRP A 130 -9.24 -11.51 -6.78
C TRP A 130 -8.93 -12.41 -7.97
N THR A 131 -9.93 -13.16 -8.45
CA THR A 131 -9.78 -14.14 -9.54
C THR A 131 -10.49 -13.74 -10.83
N ASN A 132 -11.09 -12.56 -10.86
CA ASN A 132 -11.93 -12.06 -11.96
C ASN A 132 -11.16 -11.33 -13.08
N GLY A 133 -9.82 -11.43 -13.05
CA GLY A 133 -8.95 -10.88 -14.10
C GLY A 133 -8.84 -9.35 -14.07
N THR A 134 -8.05 -8.81 -15.01
CA THR A 134 -7.80 -7.35 -15.09
C THR A 134 -9.08 -6.55 -15.28
N ALA A 135 -10.03 -7.04 -16.09
CA ALA A 135 -11.30 -6.35 -16.35
C ALA A 135 -12.19 -6.27 -15.09
N GLY A 136 -12.27 -7.35 -14.31
CA GLY A 136 -13.08 -7.35 -13.08
C GLY A 136 -12.47 -6.49 -11.98
N VAL A 137 -11.14 -6.49 -11.83
CA VAL A 137 -10.44 -5.59 -10.92
C VAL A 137 -10.61 -4.14 -11.38
N ARG A 138 -10.47 -3.86 -12.68
CA ARG A 138 -10.67 -2.54 -13.27
C ARG A 138 -12.06 -1.97 -12.96
N GLN A 139 -13.11 -2.78 -13.05
CA GLN A 139 -14.46 -2.36 -12.70
C GLN A 139 -14.54 -1.86 -11.25
N ALA A 140 -13.91 -2.57 -10.31
CA ALA A 140 -13.88 -2.16 -8.91
C ALA A 140 -13.04 -0.89 -8.70
N THR A 141 -11.86 -0.79 -9.32
CA THR A 141 -11.01 0.39 -9.19
C THR A 141 -11.63 1.63 -9.82
N ASP A 142 -12.33 1.53 -10.95
CA ASP A 142 -13.06 2.64 -11.57
C ASP A 142 -14.23 3.10 -10.69
N ALA A 143 -14.97 2.17 -10.07
CA ALA A 143 -16.02 2.51 -9.12
C ALA A 143 -15.47 3.31 -7.93
N LEU A 144 -14.38 2.84 -7.30
CA LEU A 144 -13.70 3.55 -6.21
C LEU A 144 -13.19 4.94 -6.64
N GLN A 145 -12.55 5.02 -7.81
CA GLN A 145 -12.08 6.29 -8.37
C GLN A 145 -13.21 7.30 -8.64
N SER A 146 -14.44 6.82 -8.88
CA SER A 146 -15.61 7.67 -9.10
C SER A 146 -16.07 8.38 -7.82
N TYR A 147 -15.70 7.87 -6.64
CA TYR A 147 -15.99 8.48 -5.35
C TYR A 147 -15.00 9.59 -4.99
N ALA A 148 -13.80 9.56 -5.55
CA ALA A 148 -12.76 10.55 -5.29
C ALA A 148 -12.98 11.85 -6.11
N PRO A 149 -12.52 13.02 -5.60
CA PRO A 149 -12.53 14.25 -6.36
C PRO A 149 -11.78 14.12 -7.69
N ALA A 150 -12.24 14.82 -8.73
CA ALA A 150 -11.63 14.74 -10.06
C ALA A 150 -10.15 15.19 -10.08
N ASN A 151 -9.81 16.15 -9.23
CA ASN A 151 -8.47 16.73 -9.11
C ASN A 151 -7.60 16.12 -7.99
N ASN A 152 -8.07 15.05 -7.34
CA ASN A 152 -7.32 14.34 -6.32
C ASN A 152 -7.75 12.86 -6.27
N LYS A 153 -7.27 12.08 -7.23
CA LYS A 153 -7.58 10.66 -7.39
C LYS A 153 -6.91 9.79 -6.34
N LEU A 154 -7.40 8.56 -6.17
CA LEU A 154 -6.89 7.60 -5.21
C LEU A 154 -5.55 7.00 -5.64
N LEU A 155 -4.66 6.78 -4.66
CA LEU A 155 -3.65 5.74 -4.79
C LEU A 155 -4.36 4.39 -4.70
N MET A 156 -4.32 3.61 -5.76
CA MET A 156 -4.88 2.25 -5.83
C MET A 156 -3.75 1.26 -5.68
N THR A 157 -3.70 0.56 -4.57
CA THR A 157 -2.57 -0.29 -4.20
C THR A 157 -2.96 -1.76 -4.13
N THR A 158 -1.98 -2.65 -4.25
CA THR A 158 -2.12 -4.09 -4.01
C THR A 158 -0.77 -4.69 -3.65
N ASP A 159 -0.74 -5.90 -3.09
CA ASP A 159 0.46 -6.72 -2.94
C ASP A 159 0.52 -7.72 -4.09
N GLN A 160 1.41 -7.48 -5.04
CA GLN A 160 1.63 -8.34 -6.20
C GLN A 160 3.10 -8.74 -6.27
N GLU A 161 3.59 -9.43 -5.23
CA GLU A 161 4.99 -9.87 -5.10
C GLU A 161 5.31 -11.07 -6.00
N GLY A 162 4.30 -11.89 -6.25
CA GLY A 162 4.40 -13.21 -6.89
C GLY A 162 4.37 -14.37 -5.88
N GLY A 163 4.36 -15.60 -6.41
CA GLY A 163 4.29 -16.80 -5.59
C GLY A 163 3.04 -16.83 -4.70
N GLN A 164 3.24 -16.92 -3.38
CA GLN A 164 2.15 -16.99 -2.40
C GLN A 164 1.49 -15.62 -2.11
N VAL A 165 2.14 -14.51 -2.48
CA VAL A 165 1.61 -13.15 -2.32
C VAL A 165 1.36 -12.55 -3.70
N GLN A 166 0.30 -13.03 -4.31
CA GLN A 166 -0.24 -12.55 -5.58
C GLN A 166 -1.75 -12.43 -5.45
N HIS A 167 -2.25 -11.24 -5.09
CA HIS A 167 -3.66 -11.00 -4.82
C HIS A 167 -4.54 -10.98 -6.07
N LEU A 168 -3.99 -10.57 -7.21
CA LEU A 168 -4.72 -10.38 -8.45
C LEU A 168 -4.35 -11.49 -9.45
N THR A 169 -5.36 -12.26 -9.86
CA THR A 169 -5.22 -13.41 -10.76
C THR A 169 -6.36 -13.47 -11.78
N GLY A 170 -6.32 -14.44 -12.69
CA GLY A 170 -7.32 -14.63 -13.74
C GLY A 170 -6.91 -13.98 -15.06
N ALA A 171 -7.86 -13.83 -15.98
CA ALA A 171 -7.60 -13.37 -17.34
C ALA A 171 -6.93 -11.98 -17.36
N GLY A 172 -5.80 -11.87 -18.05
CA GLY A 172 -5.01 -10.66 -18.14
C GLY A 172 -3.91 -10.53 -17.08
N PHE A 173 -3.90 -11.35 -16.04
CA PHE A 173 -2.80 -11.44 -15.10
C PHE A 173 -1.95 -12.70 -15.35
N SER A 174 -0.64 -12.52 -15.43
CA SER A 174 0.32 -13.64 -15.44
C SER A 174 0.43 -14.26 -14.04
N THR A 175 0.67 -15.57 -13.97
CA THR A 175 1.18 -16.19 -12.74
C THR A 175 2.61 -15.74 -12.54
N MET A 176 2.88 -15.00 -11.48
CA MET A 176 4.21 -14.52 -11.17
C MET A 176 4.98 -15.58 -10.36
N PRO A 177 6.26 -15.83 -10.68
CA PRO A 177 7.09 -16.70 -9.85
C PRO A 177 7.28 -16.08 -8.45
N SER A 178 7.61 -16.88 -7.43
CA SER A 178 7.96 -16.36 -6.11
C SER A 178 9.19 -15.43 -6.20
N ALA A 179 9.36 -14.53 -5.22
CA ALA A 179 10.50 -13.63 -5.22
C ALA A 179 11.84 -14.41 -5.22
N THR A 180 11.93 -15.54 -4.50
CA THR A 180 13.11 -16.41 -4.56
C THR A 180 13.38 -16.97 -5.97
N GLN A 181 12.34 -17.29 -6.73
CA GLN A 181 12.50 -17.69 -8.13
C GLN A 181 12.88 -16.50 -9.03
N GLN A 182 12.34 -15.31 -8.73
CA GLN A 182 12.74 -14.05 -9.40
C GLN A 182 14.22 -13.74 -9.13
N GLY A 183 14.76 -14.04 -7.94
CA GLY A 183 16.17 -13.90 -7.61
C GLY A 183 17.11 -14.78 -8.48
N GLY A 184 16.59 -15.85 -9.10
CA GLY A 184 17.31 -16.64 -10.10
C GLY A 184 17.32 -16.02 -11.51
N MET A 185 16.61 -14.93 -11.76
CA MET A 185 16.63 -14.22 -13.04
C MET A 185 17.81 -13.24 -13.11
N GLY A 186 18.30 -12.96 -14.32
CA GLY A 186 19.18 -11.78 -14.49
C GLY A 186 18.39 -10.48 -14.28
N ALA A 187 19.08 -9.43 -13.82
CA ALA A 187 18.45 -8.14 -13.51
C ALA A 187 17.63 -7.56 -14.69
N ASP A 188 18.17 -7.62 -15.91
CA ASP A 188 17.47 -7.15 -17.11
C ASP A 188 16.21 -7.97 -17.42
N GLN A 189 16.27 -9.29 -17.22
CA GLN A 189 15.13 -10.18 -17.39
C GLN A 189 14.04 -9.88 -16.35
N LEU A 190 14.42 -9.66 -15.09
CA LEU A 190 13.50 -9.30 -14.03
C LEU A 190 12.83 -7.96 -14.32
N ARG A 191 13.60 -6.93 -14.76
CA ARG A 191 13.04 -5.63 -15.16
C ARG A 191 12.01 -5.78 -16.28
N GLN A 192 12.33 -6.55 -17.33
CA GLN A 192 11.38 -6.79 -18.43
C GLN A 192 10.11 -7.52 -17.95
N SER A 193 10.26 -8.52 -17.09
CA SER A 193 9.13 -9.25 -16.51
C SER A 193 8.27 -8.32 -15.63
N ALA A 194 8.90 -7.51 -14.78
CA ALA A 194 8.21 -6.54 -13.92
C ALA A 194 7.47 -5.47 -14.75
N ALA A 195 8.01 -5.04 -15.91
CA ALA A 195 7.30 -4.15 -16.81
C ALA A 195 6.03 -4.79 -17.39
N VAL A 196 6.06 -6.09 -17.70
CA VAL A 196 4.85 -6.82 -18.12
C VAL A 196 3.83 -6.91 -16.98
N TRP A 197 4.25 -7.29 -15.78
CA TRP A 197 3.36 -7.38 -14.62
C TRP A 197 2.78 -6.01 -14.23
N GLY A 198 3.62 -4.97 -14.24
CA GLY A 198 3.19 -3.59 -14.02
C GLY A 198 2.17 -3.12 -15.04
N GLY A 199 2.35 -3.47 -16.33
CA GLY A 199 1.36 -3.19 -17.38
C GLY A 199 0.01 -3.84 -17.11
N GLN A 200 -0.01 -5.05 -16.55
CA GLN A 200 -1.24 -5.75 -16.16
C GLN A 200 -1.92 -5.06 -14.96
N LEU A 201 -1.12 -4.60 -13.98
CA LEU A 201 -1.61 -3.81 -12.86
C LEU A 201 -2.22 -2.48 -13.32
N ALA A 202 -1.54 -1.75 -14.19
CA ALA A 202 -2.04 -0.49 -14.76
C ALA A 202 -3.36 -0.69 -15.53
N GLN A 203 -3.48 -1.78 -16.31
CA GLN A 203 -4.73 -2.14 -16.99
C GLN A 203 -5.88 -2.39 -16.01
N ALA A 204 -5.58 -2.96 -14.84
CA ALA A 204 -6.54 -3.19 -13.77
C ALA A 204 -6.84 -1.94 -12.93
N GLY A 205 -6.22 -0.79 -13.24
CA GLY A 205 -6.41 0.46 -12.50
C GLY A 205 -5.60 0.55 -11.20
N ILE A 206 -4.67 -0.37 -10.97
CA ILE A 206 -3.69 -0.30 -9.88
C ILE A 206 -2.55 0.62 -10.30
N ASN A 207 -2.15 1.52 -9.42
CA ASN A 207 -1.11 2.51 -9.71
C ASN A 207 0.07 2.47 -8.73
N VAL A 208 -0.04 1.65 -7.66
CA VAL A 208 1.05 1.36 -6.72
C VAL A 208 1.07 -0.13 -6.41
N ASP A 209 2.21 -0.79 -6.53
CA ASP A 209 2.45 -2.13 -6.03
C ASP A 209 3.20 -2.07 -4.69
N LEU A 210 2.66 -2.69 -3.64
CA LEU A 210 3.31 -2.80 -2.34
C LEU A 210 4.38 -3.91 -2.38
N ALA A 211 5.27 -3.79 -3.34
CA ALA A 211 6.41 -4.65 -3.64
C ALA A 211 7.55 -3.77 -4.21
N PRO A 212 8.78 -4.27 -4.26
CA PRO A 212 9.28 -5.57 -3.88
C PRO A 212 9.64 -5.68 -2.40
N VAL A 213 9.82 -6.93 -1.94
CA VAL A 213 10.40 -7.25 -0.64
C VAL A 213 11.93 -7.17 -0.74
N VAL A 214 12.54 -6.25 0.03
CA VAL A 214 14.00 -6.04 0.10
C VAL A 214 14.62 -6.79 1.28
N ASP A 215 13.78 -7.39 2.13
CA ASP A 215 14.22 -8.14 3.30
C ASP A 215 15.28 -9.18 2.94
N THR A 216 16.27 -9.33 3.82
CA THR A 216 17.30 -10.36 3.70
C THR A 216 17.13 -11.37 4.84
N VAL A 217 16.85 -12.61 4.50
CA VAL A 217 16.65 -13.68 5.49
C VAL A 217 18.00 -14.12 6.07
N THR A 218 18.18 -13.91 7.38
CA THR A 218 19.43 -14.16 8.10
C THR A 218 19.37 -15.36 9.06
N VAL A 219 18.18 -15.97 9.19
CA VAL A 219 17.93 -17.18 9.98
C VAL A 219 17.56 -18.34 9.03
N PRO A 220 17.46 -19.60 9.49
CA PRO A 220 16.97 -20.67 8.63
C PRO A 220 15.61 -20.30 8.02
N ARG A 221 15.51 -20.35 6.69
CA ARG A 221 14.33 -19.85 5.93
C ARG A 221 13.00 -20.36 6.48
N ALA A 222 12.92 -21.65 6.79
CA ALA A 222 11.71 -22.25 7.36
C ALA A 222 11.33 -21.73 8.75
N SER A 223 12.26 -21.07 9.46
CA SER A 223 12.03 -20.46 10.78
C SER A 223 11.61 -18.99 10.68
N ASN A 224 11.86 -18.35 9.56
CA ASN A 224 11.43 -16.98 9.30
C ASN A 224 10.03 -17.00 8.68
N ALA A 225 9.01 -17.00 9.53
CA ALA A 225 7.62 -17.17 9.11
C ALA A 225 7.09 -16.07 8.16
N PRO A 226 7.48 -14.76 8.30
CA PRO A 226 6.89 -13.73 7.47
C PRO A 226 7.45 -13.69 6.04
N ILE A 227 8.72 -14.05 5.83
CA ILE A 227 9.43 -13.85 4.56
C ILE A 227 9.96 -15.17 4.01
N GLY A 228 10.97 -15.79 4.69
CA GLY A 228 11.71 -16.92 4.17
C GLY A 228 10.87 -18.18 3.95
N ALA A 229 9.94 -18.50 4.87
CA ALA A 229 9.05 -19.64 4.76
C ALA A 229 8.01 -19.50 3.63
N LEU A 230 7.83 -18.28 3.11
CA LEU A 230 6.88 -17.96 2.04
C LEU A 230 7.57 -17.59 0.71
N ASP A 231 8.91 -17.70 0.64
CA ASP A 231 9.72 -17.36 -0.53
C ASP A 231 9.47 -15.92 -1.05
N ARG A 232 9.31 -14.96 -0.12
CA ARG A 232 8.97 -13.56 -0.43
C ARG A 232 10.18 -12.65 -0.68
N ASP A 233 11.40 -13.00 -0.21
CA ASP A 233 12.66 -12.32 -0.57
C ASP A 233 13.28 -12.95 -1.82
N PHE A 234 14.22 -12.26 -2.47
CA PHE A 234 14.90 -12.79 -3.66
C PHE A 234 15.84 -13.96 -3.36
N GLY A 235 16.03 -14.34 -2.08
CA GLY A 235 16.84 -15.50 -1.67
C GLY A 235 18.34 -15.28 -1.85
N LEU A 236 18.78 -14.04 -1.95
CA LEU A 236 20.16 -13.61 -2.15
C LEU A 236 20.72 -12.97 -0.86
N ASP A 237 21.97 -12.56 -0.88
CA ASP A 237 22.51 -11.65 0.13
C ASP A 237 21.89 -10.24 0.00
N ALA A 238 22.20 -9.36 0.95
CA ALA A 238 21.63 -8.03 1.01
C ALA A 238 21.88 -7.20 -0.27
N ALA A 239 23.06 -7.30 -0.86
CA ALA A 239 23.42 -6.61 -2.09
C ALA A 239 22.68 -7.19 -3.31
N GLY A 240 22.55 -8.51 -3.37
CA GLY A 240 21.78 -9.21 -4.40
C GLY A 240 20.30 -8.87 -4.33
N ASN A 241 19.69 -8.88 -3.13
CA ASN A 241 18.32 -8.47 -2.91
C ASN A 241 18.09 -7.00 -3.33
N ALA A 242 19.00 -6.09 -2.99
CA ALA A 242 18.92 -4.68 -3.40
C ALA A 242 18.97 -4.51 -4.93
N SER A 243 19.87 -5.25 -5.61
CA SER A 243 20.01 -5.21 -7.06
C SER A 243 18.72 -5.70 -7.76
N HIS A 244 18.15 -6.80 -7.30
CA HIS A 244 16.90 -7.35 -7.87
C HIS A 244 15.70 -6.45 -7.57
N ALA A 245 15.61 -5.91 -6.34
CA ALA A 245 14.59 -4.92 -6.00
C ALA A 245 14.67 -3.69 -6.92
N THR A 246 15.88 -3.18 -7.18
CA THR A 246 16.10 -2.07 -8.12
C THR A 246 15.58 -2.40 -9.52
N ALA A 247 15.89 -3.59 -10.04
CA ALA A 247 15.41 -4.04 -11.36
C ALA A 247 13.88 -4.16 -11.40
N PHE A 248 13.26 -4.73 -10.36
CA PHE A 248 11.81 -4.84 -10.23
C PHE A 248 11.14 -3.46 -10.24
N ILE A 249 11.62 -2.52 -9.42
CA ILE A 249 11.11 -1.14 -9.33
C ILE A 249 11.20 -0.42 -10.68
N GLN A 250 12.33 -0.57 -11.38
CA GLN A 250 12.52 0.04 -12.69
C GLN A 250 11.52 -0.51 -13.70
N GLY A 251 11.27 -1.83 -13.70
CA GLY A 251 10.28 -2.45 -14.58
C GLY A 251 8.85 -1.99 -14.29
N MET A 252 8.44 -1.92 -13.02
CA MET A 252 7.13 -1.38 -12.62
C MET A 252 6.97 0.08 -13.06
N ARG A 253 8.03 0.89 -12.90
CA ARG A 253 8.06 2.29 -13.34
C ARG A 253 7.94 2.43 -14.86
N ASP A 254 8.57 1.56 -15.64
CA ASP A 254 8.46 1.54 -17.11
C ASP A 254 7.00 1.31 -17.55
N ALA A 255 6.18 0.67 -16.71
CA ALA A 255 4.75 0.47 -16.91
C ALA A 255 3.85 1.55 -16.26
N GLY A 256 4.43 2.58 -15.63
CA GLY A 256 3.69 3.65 -14.97
C GLY A 256 3.15 3.30 -13.59
N VAL A 257 3.61 2.20 -12.96
CA VAL A 257 3.22 1.78 -11.61
C VAL A 257 4.33 2.16 -10.63
N GLN A 258 3.95 2.81 -9.53
CA GLN A 258 4.84 3.09 -8.42
C GLN A 258 4.99 1.86 -7.51
N THR A 259 5.99 1.88 -6.63
CA THR A 259 6.33 0.75 -5.78
C THR A 259 6.52 1.18 -4.32
N SER A 260 6.29 0.24 -3.41
CA SER A 260 6.65 0.36 -2.00
C SER A 260 7.62 -0.74 -1.62
N ILE A 261 8.85 -0.39 -1.27
CA ILE A 261 9.79 -1.37 -0.73
C ILE A 261 9.45 -1.73 0.70
N LYS A 262 9.70 -2.98 1.09
CA LYS A 262 9.30 -3.51 2.40
C LYS A 262 10.19 -4.64 2.91
N HIS A 263 10.23 -4.85 4.21
CA HIS A 263 9.59 -4.18 5.34
C HIS A 263 10.68 -3.51 6.17
N TYR A 264 10.84 -2.20 6.02
CA TYR A 264 11.94 -1.46 6.62
C TYR A 264 11.90 -1.50 8.16
N PRO A 265 13.00 -1.75 8.88
CA PRO A 265 14.38 -1.92 8.44
C PRO A 265 14.80 -3.36 8.09
N GLY A 266 13.86 -4.31 8.04
CA GLY A 266 14.05 -5.70 7.62
C GLY A 266 13.33 -6.70 8.52
N LEU A 267 12.57 -7.66 7.93
CA LEU A 267 11.88 -8.76 8.65
C LEU A 267 12.58 -10.12 8.51
N GLY A 268 13.80 -10.14 7.93
CA GLY A 268 14.48 -11.40 7.60
C GLY A 268 15.06 -12.18 8.79
N SER A 269 15.08 -11.61 10.01
CA SER A 269 15.66 -12.24 11.19
C SER A 269 14.64 -12.62 12.27
N VAL A 270 13.36 -12.20 12.14
CA VAL A 270 12.31 -12.57 13.09
C VAL A 270 11.73 -13.96 12.79
N THR A 271 11.15 -14.60 13.80
CA THR A 271 10.50 -15.91 13.64
C THR A 271 8.98 -15.85 13.64
N GLY A 272 8.39 -14.78 14.19
CA GLY A 272 6.95 -14.53 14.19
C GLY A 272 6.52 -13.75 12.95
N ASN A 273 5.33 -14.06 12.42
CA ASN A 273 4.71 -13.24 11.39
C ASN A 273 3.80 -12.20 12.07
N THR A 274 4.10 -10.91 11.87
CA THR A 274 3.42 -9.77 12.49
C THR A 274 1.92 -9.72 12.23
N ASP A 275 1.46 -10.30 11.12
CA ASP A 275 0.03 -10.37 10.80
C ASP A 275 -0.75 -11.25 11.79
N PHE A 276 -0.10 -12.27 12.34
CA PHE A 276 -0.76 -13.34 13.09
C PHE A 276 -0.34 -13.44 14.56
N THR A 277 0.75 -12.78 14.96
CA THR A 277 1.28 -12.89 16.32
C THR A 277 2.08 -11.68 16.76
N ALA A 278 2.08 -11.42 18.08
CA ALA A 278 3.02 -10.53 18.74
C ALA A 278 4.26 -11.28 19.29
N ASP A 279 4.31 -12.63 19.17
CA ASP A 279 5.43 -13.44 19.64
C ASP A 279 6.46 -13.65 18.51
N GLY A 280 7.75 -13.61 18.88
CA GLY A 280 8.84 -13.88 17.94
C GLY A 280 9.11 -12.77 16.94
N ILE A 281 8.64 -11.55 17.19
CA ILE A 281 8.82 -10.36 16.36
C ILE A 281 9.88 -9.38 16.88
N LEU A 282 10.63 -9.75 17.93
CA LEU A 282 11.80 -9.00 18.38
C LEU A 282 13.01 -9.41 17.54
N ASP A 283 13.51 -8.48 16.75
CA ASP A 283 14.77 -8.62 16.00
C ASP A 283 15.94 -8.27 16.93
N THR A 284 16.85 -9.24 17.12
CA THR A 284 18.02 -9.10 17.98
C THR A 284 19.32 -8.89 17.20
N THR A 285 19.27 -8.83 15.87
CA THR A 285 20.42 -8.88 14.99
C THR A 285 20.60 -7.65 14.08
N THR A 286 19.50 -7.02 13.66
CA THR A 286 19.54 -5.86 12.76
C THR A 286 20.12 -4.65 13.47
N MET A 287 21.14 -4.03 12.84
CA MET A 287 21.85 -2.84 13.32
C MET A 287 21.72 -1.72 12.30
N LEU A 288 21.79 -0.46 12.74
CA LEU A 288 21.66 0.73 11.88
C LEU A 288 22.70 0.79 10.73
N ASP A 289 23.87 0.22 10.91
CA ASP A 289 24.94 0.19 9.90
C ASP A 289 25.11 -1.21 9.28
N GLY A 290 24.16 -2.13 9.51
CA GLY A 290 24.20 -3.50 9.00
C GLY A 290 23.81 -3.59 7.53
N ASP A 291 24.24 -4.67 6.86
CA ASP A 291 24.01 -4.88 5.43
C ASP A 291 22.52 -4.94 5.08
N THR A 292 21.69 -5.50 5.97
CA THR A 292 20.24 -5.62 5.75
C THR A 292 19.55 -4.26 5.61
N ILE A 293 19.86 -3.30 6.48
CA ILE A 293 19.28 -1.96 6.40
C ILE A 293 19.94 -1.12 5.30
N ASN A 294 21.24 -1.34 5.03
CA ASN A 294 21.95 -0.67 3.95
C ASN A 294 21.43 -1.07 2.57
N ALA A 295 20.91 -2.30 2.41
CA ALA A 295 20.23 -2.74 1.18
C ALA A 295 19.05 -1.82 0.83
N PHE A 296 18.23 -1.44 1.82
CA PHE A 296 17.15 -0.46 1.60
C PHE A 296 17.69 0.90 1.17
N GLY A 297 18.78 1.39 1.82
CA GLY A 297 19.44 2.65 1.45
C GLY A 297 19.95 2.63 0.00
N THR A 298 20.51 1.52 -0.45
CA THR A 298 20.93 1.32 -1.84
C THR A 298 19.74 1.42 -2.79
N VAL A 299 18.63 0.70 -2.52
CA VAL A 299 17.44 0.75 -3.35
C VAL A 299 16.80 2.15 -3.36
N ILE A 300 16.78 2.85 -2.22
CA ILE A 300 16.30 4.24 -2.13
C ILE A 300 17.12 5.15 -3.05
N THR A 301 18.44 5.01 -3.06
CA THR A 301 19.34 5.83 -3.87
C THR A 301 19.20 5.51 -5.36
N ASP A 302 19.22 4.22 -5.72
CA ASP A 302 19.35 3.77 -7.10
C ASP A 302 18.01 3.72 -7.84
N ALA A 303 16.93 3.42 -7.13
CA ALA A 303 15.61 3.22 -7.73
C ALA A 303 14.57 4.26 -7.32
N GLN A 304 14.76 4.98 -6.23
CA GLN A 304 13.81 6.01 -5.76
C GLN A 304 12.35 5.50 -5.71
N PRO A 305 12.04 4.49 -4.88
CA PRO A 305 10.68 3.98 -4.76
C PRO A 305 9.72 5.07 -4.27
N GLY A 306 8.47 5.03 -4.73
CA GLY A 306 7.43 5.98 -4.32
C GLY A 306 7.12 5.91 -2.83
N MET A 307 7.22 4.69 -2.24
CA MET A 307 6.95 4.44 -0.83
C MET A 307 7.99 3.53 -0.19
N VAL A 308 8.14 3.67 1.14
CA VAL A 308 8.84 2.71 2.02
C VAL A 308 7.84 2.25 3.08
N MET A 309 7.62 0.95 3.17
CA MET A 309 6.74 0.34 4.16
C MET A 309 7.54 -0.08 5.39
N MET A 310 7.07 0.40 6.56
CA MET A 310 7.67 0.12 7.86
C MET A 310 7.19 -1.20 8.42
N ALA A 311 8.12 -2.02 8.92
CA ALA A 311 7.81 -3.22 9.68
C ALA A 311 7.09 -2.93 11.01
N LEU A 312 6.35 -3.92 11.50
CA LEU A 312 5.73 -3.88 12.84
C LEU A 312 6.56 -4.62 13.90
N ALA A 313 7.71 -5.16 13.53
CA ALA A 313 8.68 -5.76 14.43
C ALA A 313 9.39 -4.70 15.28
N THR A 314 9.97 -5.14 16.40
CA THR A 314 10.79 -4.32 17.31
C THR A 314 12.26 -4.72 17.16
N TYR A 315 13.16 -3.76 17.21
CA TYR A 315 14.59 -3.93 16.93
C TYR A 315 15.44 -3.62 18.15
N GLN A 316 15.97 -4.67 18.80
CA GLN A 316 16.65 -4.56 20.10
C GLN A 316 17.84 -3.60 20.09
N ALA A 317 18.63 -3.58 19.01
CA ALA A 317 19.82 -2.75 18.90
C ALA A 317 19.51 -1.30 18.49
N ILE A 318 18.26 -0.97 18.12
CA ILE A 318 17.90 0.35 17.58
C ILE A 318 16.85 1.04 18.47
N ASP A 319 15.71 0.41 18.68
CA ASP A 319 14.61 0.87 19.54
C ASP A 319 13.92 -0.38 20.13
N PRO A 320 14.35 -0.85 21.30
CA PRO A 320 13.92 -2.15 21.83
C PRO A 320 12.48 -2.19 22.35
N SER A 321 11.83 -1.04 22.47
CA SER A 321 10.51 -0.92 23.12
C SER A 321 9.38 -0.53 22.16
N THR A 322 9.72 -0.15 20.92
CA THR A 322 8.77 0.46 19.99
C THR A 322 8.81 -0.26 18.65
N PRO A 323 7.66 -0.71 18.09
CA PRO A 323 7.60 -1.21 16.72
C PRO A 323 8.18 -0.19 15.73
N ALA A 324 8.90 -0.66 14.68
CA ALA A 324 9.57 0.22 13.75
C ALA A 324 8.64 1.28 13.13
N ALA A 325 7.39 0.92 12.84
CA ALA A 325 6.38 1.85 12.31
C ALA A 325 6.04 3.01 13.27
N PHE A 326 6.38 2.91 14.55
CA PHE A 326 6.12 3.92 15.58
C PHE A 326 7.41 4.51 16.18
N SER A 327 8.57 4.17 15.63
CA SER A 327 9.87 4.62 16.14
C SER A 327 10.37 5.87 15.41
N PRO A 328 10.40 7.04 16.05
CA PRO A 328 11.00 8.24 15.46
C PRO A 328 12.51 8.07 15.26
N THR A 329 13.18 7.23 16.03
CA THR A 329 14.59 6.89 15.83
C THR A 329 14.81 6.24 14.47
N ILE A 330 13.91 5.30 14.08
CA ILE A 330 14.03 4.58 12.81
C ILE A 330 13.54 5.45 11.65
N ILE A 331 12.38 6.09 11.77
CA ILE A 331 11.78 6.84 10.67
C ILE A 331 12.48 8.20 10.49
N ASP A 332 12.36 9.13 11.45
CA ASP A 332 12.90 10.47 11.30
C ASP A 332 14.42 10.49 11.39
N GLY A 333 14.97 9.73 12.35
CA GLY A 333 16.42 9.72 12.62
C GLY A 333 17.23 9.00 11.56
N TYR A 334 16.82 7.82 11.13
CA TYR A 334 17.63 7.01 10.23
C TYR A 334 17.14 7.05 8.77
N LEU A 335 15.90 6.65 8.51
CA LEU A 335 15.39 6.61 7.14
C LEU A 335 15.38 8.00 6.48
N ARG A 336 14.87 9.02 7.19
CA ARG A 336 14.78 10.38 6.63
C ARG A 336 16.07 11.16 6.73
N ALA A 337 16.65 11.28 7.94
CA ALA A 337 17.81 12.15 8.13
C ALA A 337 19.11 11.53 7.60
N ARG A 338 19.35 10.22 7.82
CA ARG A 338 20.61 9.58 7.42
C ARG A 338 20.57 9.01 6.02
N GLN A 339 19.51 8.26 5.64
CA GLN A 339 19.38 7.70 4.29
C GLN A 339 18.75 8.68 3.29
N GLY A 340 18.27 9.86 3.75
CA GLY A 340 17.80 10.95 2.90
C GLY A 340 16.43 10.72 2.24
N TYR A 341 15.66 9.72 2.67
CA TYR A 341 14.37 9.41 2.02
C TYR A 341 13.31 10.49 2.26
N GLN A 342 12.81 11.08 1.19
CA GLN A 342 11.81 12.15 1.23
C GLN A 342 10.42 11.73 0.71
N GLY A 343 10.28 10.51 0.22
CA GLY A 343 9.02 9.95 -0.28
C GLY A 343 8.03 9.56 0.84
N VAL A 344 6.98 8.87 0.48
CA VAL A 344 5.93 8.44 1.41
C VAL A 344 6.42 7.27 2.26
N VAL A 345 6.32 7.41 3.58
CA VAL A 345 6.53 6.33 4.55
C VAL A 345 5.17 5.77 4.95
N THR A 346 4.89 4.54 4.54
CA THR A 346 3.67 3.82 4.94
C THR A 346 3.97 2.80 6.04
N SER A 347 2.99 2.44 6.83
CA SER A 347 3.09 1.30 7.74
C SER A 347 2.79 -0.01 7.00
N ASP A 348 3.25 -1.14 7.53
CA ASP A 348 2.57 -2.41 7.35
C ASP A 348 1.17 -2.36 7.99
N SER A 349 0.34 -3.38 7.81
CA SER A 349 -1.07 -3.36 8.22
C SER A 349 -1.26 -3.01 9.69
N LEU A 350 -1.83 -1.83 9.99
CA LEU A 350 -2.10 -1.40 11.36
C LEU A 350 -3.16 -2.24 12.09
N SER A 351 -3.86 -3.13 11.38
CA SER A 351 -4.78 -4.11 11.97
C SER A 351 -4.13 -5.46 12.29
N ALA A 352 -2.81 -5.59 12.14
CA ALA A 352 -2.06 -6.80 12.39
C ALA A 352 -2.06 -7.21 13.88
N ALA A 353 -2.00 -8.52 14.15
CA ALA A 353 -2.02 -9.07 15.51
C ALA A 353 -0.85 -8.56 16.37
N ALA A 354 0.29 -8.22 15.77
CA ALA A 354 1.44 -7.63 16.46
C ALA A 354 1.09 -6.34 17.21
N LEU A 355 0.06 -5.61 16.78
CA LEU A 355 -0.38 -4.34 17.37
C LEU A 355 -1.63 -4.48 18.25
N GLY A 356 -2.09 -5.70 18.55
CA GLY A 356 -3.29 -5.95 19.34
C GLY A 356 -3.30 -5.37 20.76
N GLY A 357 -2.16 -4.89 21.25
CA GLY A 357 -2.04 -4.17 22.52
C GLY A 357 -2.37 -2.67 22.46
N PHE A 358 -2.55 -2.10 21.27
CA PHE A 358 -2.85 -0.68 21.07
C PHE A 358 -4.33 -0.47 20.74
N GLN A 359 -4.88 0.69 21.14
CA GLN A 359 -6.21 1.06 20.71
C GLN A 359 -6.18 1.48 19.22
N PRO A 360 -7.15 1.06 18.37
CA PRO A 360 -7.16 1.42 16.96
C PRO A 360 -7.04 2.92 16.68
N SER A 361 -7.66 3.77 17.52
CA SER A 361 -7.58 5.23 17.40
C SER A 361 -6.18 5.83 17.64
N GLU A 362 -5.28 5.10 18.29
CA GLU A 362 -3.91 5.55 18.55
C GLU A 362 -2.95 5.21 17.39
N LEU A 363 -3.26 4.20 16.58
CA LEU A 363 -2.31 3.62 15.63
C LEU A 363 -1.83 4.62 14.58
N GLY A 364 -2.77 5.34 13.94
CA GLY A 364 -2.44 6.39 12.99
C GLY A 364 -1.69 7.56 13.62
N VAL A 365 -2.07 7.92 14.85
CA VAL A 365 -1.39 8.99 15.62
C VAL A 365 0.07 8.62 15.86
N ARG A 366 0.35 7.41 16.35
CA ARG A 366 1.71 6.93 16.63
C ARG A 366 2.57 6.90 15.36
N LEU A 367 2.01 6.46 14.23
CA LEU A 367 2.70 6.47 12.94
C LEU A 367 3.13 7.89 12.55
N VAL A 368 2.21 8.86 12.60
CA VAL A 368 2.48 10.26 12.22
C VAL A 368 3.41 10.94 13.23
N GLU A 369 3.28 10.66 14.53
CA GLU A 369 4.22 11.14 15.56
C GLU A 369 5.64 10.67 15.31
N ALA A 370 5.81 9.45 14.81
CA ALA A 370 7.12 8.88 14.46
C ALA A 370 7.71 9.39 13.13
N GLY A 371 6.96 10.17 12.34
CA GLY A 371 7.40 10.68 11.03
C GLY A 371 6.88 9.89 9.82
N GLY A 372 5.97 8.92 10.04
CA GLY A 372 5.26 8.23 8.97
C GLY A 372 4.17 9.08 8.33
N ASP A 373 3.68 8.66 7.16
CA ASP A 373 2.78 9.46 6.33
C ASP A 373 1.47 8.78 5.98
N LEU A 374 1.45 7.45 5.82
CA LEU A 374 0.30 6.73 5.28
C LEU A 374 0.02 5.47 6.09
N ALA A 375 -1.12 5.46 6.78
CA ALA A 375 -1.59 4.34 7.57
C ALA A 375 -2.19 3.26 6.64
N CYS A 376 -1.50 2.14 6.47
CA CYS A 376 -2.02 0.98 5.76
C CYS A 376 -2.92 0.16 6.69
N ILE A 377 -4.14 -0.16 6.24
CA ILE A 377 -5.16 -0.81 7.07
C ILE A 377 -5.72 -2.03 6.34
N GLY A 378 -5.42 -3.24 6.84
CA GLY A 378 -5.89 -4.49 6.25
C GLY A 378 -7.33 -4.86 6.64
N ALA A 379 -7.83 -4.41 7.81
CA ALA A 379 -9.19 -4.68 8.27
C ALA A 379 -10.06 -3.41 8.27
N PRO A 380 -11.21 -3.41 7.56
CA PRO A 380 -12.06 -2.22 7.42
C PRO A 380 -12.49 -1.55 8.72
N ASP A 381 -12.69 -2.34 9.79
CA ASP A 381 -13.16 -1.85 11.10
C ASP A 381 -12.16 -0.88 11.77
N TYR A 382 -10.91 -0.85 11.35
CA TYR A 382 -9.88 0.06 11.86
C TYR A 382 -9.88 1.43 11.16
N VAL A 383 -10.53 1.57 10.00
CA VAL A 383 -10.48 2.80 9.19
C VAL A 383 -11.06 3.99 9.95
N MET A 384 -12.31 3.86 10.44
CA MET A 384 -12.97 4.97 11.14
C MET A 384 -12.29 5.33 12.46
N PRO A 385 -11.93 4.38 13.35
CA PRO A 385 -11.19 4.68 14.57
C PRO A 385 -9.86 5.40 14.33
N ILE A 386 -9.09 5.01 13.28
CA ILE A 386 -7.82 5.67 12.93
C ILE A 386 -8.06 7.10 12.45
N LEU A 387 -9.04 7.33 11.57
CA LEU A 387 -9.43 8.66 11.11
C LEU A 387 -9.86 9.56 12.28
N ASP A 388 -10.68 9.04 13.19
CA ASP A 388 -11.19 9.80 14.35
C ASP A 388 -10.05 10.15 15.31
N GLY A 389 -9.12 9.22 15.57
CA GLY A 389 -7.94 9.47 16.39
C GLY A 389 -7.02 10.53 15.82
N LEU A 390 -6.72 10.47 14.52
CA LEU A 390 -5.92 11.48 13.82
C LEU A 390 -6.57 12.87 13.88
N ASN A 391 -7.87 12.98 13.61
CA ASN A 391 -8.61 14.22 13.64
C ASN A 391 -8.66 14.82 15.07
N ALA A 392 -8.97 14.00 16.08
CA ALA A 392 -9.03 14.44 17.47
C ALA A 392 -7.66 14.96 17.94
N LYS A 393 -6.58 14.26 17.64
CA LYS A 393 -5.23 14.68 17.99
C LYS A 393 -4.83 15.97 17.26
N ALA A 394 -5.11 16.08 15.95
CA ALA A 394 -4.81 17.29 15.18
C ALA A 394 -5.59 18.51 15.65
N ALA A 395 -6.83 18.33 16.13
CA ALA A 395 -7.63 19.42 16.68
C ALA A 395 -7.13 19.96 18.02
N SER A 396 -6.42 19.12 18.80
CA SER A 396 -5.94 19.46 20.15
C SER A 396 -4.45 19.77 20.24
N ASP A 397 -3.67 19.51 19.18
CA ASP A 397 -2.20 19.63 19.17
C ASP A 397 -1.73 20.23 17.84
N GLU A 398 -1.32 21.49 17.88
CA GLU A 398 -0.84 22.26 16.72
C GLU A 398 0.44 21.66 16.12
N ALA A 399 1.34 21.13 16.95
CA ALA A 399 2.56 20.49 16.48
C ALA A 399 2.26 19.19 15.70
N PHE A 400 1.25 18.43 16.16
CA PHE A 400 0.77 17.25 15.45
C PHE A 400 0.03 17.66 14.15
N ALA A 401 -0.80 18.67 14.17
CA ALA A 401 -1.46 19.21 12.96
C ALA A 401 -0.45 19.62 11.88
N ALA A 402 0.69 20.19 12.30
CA ALA A 402 1.79 20.48 11.38
C ALA A 402 2.45 19.21 10.83
N LYS A 403 2.55 18.11 11.59
CA LYS A 403 3.03 16.81 11.09
C LYS A 403 2.05 16.22 10.06
N VAL A 404 0.73 16.23 10.35
CA VAL A 404 -0.32 15.82 9.40
C VAL A 404 -0.19 16.59 8.08
N THR A 405 0.02 17.90 8.14
CA THR A 405 0.19 18.74 6.95
C THR A 405 1.41 18.31 6.12
N ARG A 406 2.57 18.07 6.76
CA ARG A 406 3.77 17.59 6.06
C ARG A 406 3.59 16.21 5.45
N SER A 407 2.89 15.29 6.13
CA SER A 407 2.59 13.96 5.61
C SER A 407 1.63 14.03 4.42
N ALA A 408 0.60 14.89 4.47
CA ALA A 408 -0.28 15.15 3.34
C ALA A 408 0.50 15.75 2.14
N GLU A 409 1.48 16.63 2.37
CA GLU A 409 2.35 17.17 1.31
C GLU A 409 3.15 16.06 0.61
N ARG A 410 3.66 15.06 1.34
CA ARG A 410 4.39 13.93 0.74
C ARG A 410 3.47 13.02 -0.08
N VAL A 411 2.29 12.67 0.47
CA VAL A 411 1.30 11.86 -0.25
C VAL A 411 0.83 12.59 -1.52
N LEU A 412 0.52 13.89 -1.43
CA LEU A 412 0.14 14.68 -2.60
C LEU A 412 1.29 14.84 -3.59
N THR A 413 2.53 14.98 -3.14
CA THR A 413 3.70 15.02 -4.02
C THR A 413 3.76 13.78 -4.88
N LEU A 414 3.59 12.59 -4.29
CA LEU A 414 3.53 11.34 -5.03
C LEU A 414 2.38 11.34 -6.03
N LYS A 415 1.17 11.74 -5.61
CA LYS A 415 0.00 11.84 -6.50
C LYS A 415 0.22 12.80 -7.67
N TYR A 416 0.83 13.96 -7.44
CA TYR A 416 1.18 14.91 -8.50
C TYR A 416 2.18 14.34 -9.49
N GLN A 417 3.20 13.62 -9.02
CA GLN A 417 4.19 12.94 -9.88
C GLN A 417 3.54 11.86 -10.76
N MET A 418 2.46 11.26 -10.26
CA MET A 418 1.69 10.23 -10.98
C MET A 418 0.56 10.79 -11.84
N GLY A 419 0.33 12.11 -11.84
CA GLY A 419 -0.80 12.74 -12.55
C GLY A 419 -2.18 12.43 -11.93
N LEU A 420 -2.23 12.03 -10.67
CA LEU A 420 -3.45 11.72 -9.92
C LEU A 420 -4.03 12.95 -9.20
N ALA A 421 -3.23 13.99 -9.05
CA ALA A 421 -3.64 15.27 -8.48
C ALA A 421 -3.17 16.45 -9.36
N GLY A 422 -3.96 17.55 -9.38
CA GLY A 422 -3.63 18.71 -10.20
C GLY A 422 -4.72 19.78 -10.21
#